data_7bea4fd8e15e2fc878fbba06c28c5a5f
#
_entry.id   7bea4fd8e15e2fc878fbba06c28c5a5f
#
_cell.length_a   1.000
_cell.length_b   1.000
_cell.length_c   1.000
_cell.angle_alpha   90.00
_cell.angle_beta   90.00
_cell.angle_gamma   90.00
#
_symmetry.space_group_name_H-M   'P 1'
#
loop_
_entity.id
_entity.type
_entity.pdbx_description
1 polymer ?
#
loop_
_entity_poly.entity_id
_entity_poly.type
_entity_poly.pdbx_seq_one_letter_code
_entity_poly.pdbx_strand_id
1 'polypeptide(L)'
;EIREDLQAGFPMARLVQGDVGSGKTAVAIWAILAVVADGHQAVLVAPTMTLAEQHLKTLERILSGSRLKIALVVSGTAAAVKKQIALGEVDIVVGTHAVISDSVQFDRLSLVVVDEEQKFGVEQRQKLAAKGSGVHRLHLSATPIPRSLALAMRGEFDLSRVDEKPPGRQPVKTRMVPADRFSAAIDFLCREIDDGQRVLFVVPRIEEGDGDDPQGVEQVASRLRKTS
;
A
#
# COMPACT_ATOMS: atom_id res chain seq x y z
N GLU A 1 15.65 -15.00 3.82
CA GLU A 1 14.36 -15.16 4.47
C GLU A 1 13.25 -15.48 3.44
N ILE A 2 12.71 -14.52 2.64
CA ILE A 2 11.60 -14.77 1.69
C ILE A 2 11.93 -15.90 0.71
N ARG A 3 13.16 -15.98 0.22
CA ARG A 3 13.59 -17.08 -0.67
C ARG A 3 13.51 -18.44 0.02
N GLU A 4 13.92 -18.51 1.26
CA GLU A 4 13.87 -19.72 2.08
C GLU A 4 12.42 -20.12 2.35
N ASP A 5 11.56 -19.14 2.65
CA ASP A 5 10.14 -19.37 2.88
C ASP A 5 9.43 -19.88 1.62
N LEU A 6 9.71 -19.30 0.44
CA LEU A 6 9.11 -19.75 -0.82
C LEU A 6 9.54 -21.18 -1.20
N GLN A 7 10.68 -21.64 -0.69
CA GLN A 7 11.19 -23.00 -0.88
C GLN A 7 10.81 -23.96 0.24
N ALA A 8 10.20 -23.44 1.33
CA ALA A 8 9.74 -24.26 2.43
C ALA A 8 8.52 -25.11 2.02
N GLY A 9 8.36 -26.27 2.63
CA GLY A 9 7.25 -27.19 2.34
C GLY A 9 5.88 -26.71 2.89
N PHE A 10 5.78 -25.47 3.36
CA PHE A 10 4.56 -24.86 3.92
C PHE A 10 4.43 -23.41 3.44
N PRO A 11 3.19 -22.86 3.37
CA PRO A 11 2.95 -21.53 2.90
C PRO A 11 3.59 -20.46 3.78
N MET A 12 4.35 -19.54 3.18
CA MET A 12 4.88 -18.36 3.84
C MET A 12 3.75 -17.45 4.33
N ALA A 13 3.88 -16.95 5.54
CA ALA A 13 3.10 -15.82 6.04
C ALA A 13 4.09 -14.80 6.64
N ARG A 14 4.47 -13.78 5.86
CA ARG A 14 5.52 -12.83 6.25
C ARG A 14 5.07 -11.39 6.13
N LEU A 15 5.43 -10.58 7.11
CA LEU A 15 5.24 -9.14 7.14
C LEU A 15 6.59 -8.45 6.93
N VAL A 16 6.70 -7.66 5.87
CA VAL A 16 7.84 -6.77 5.61
C VAL A 16 7.50 -5.37 6.07
N GLN A 17 8.17 -4.92 7.11
CA GLN A 17 8.01 -3.59 7.68
C GLN A 17 9.21 -2.72 7.32
N GLY A 18 8.95 -1.46 6.94
CA GLY A 18 9.99 -0.48 6.65
C GLY A 18 9.39 0.88 6.33
N ASP A 19 10.18 1.93 6.40
CA ASP A 19 9.74 3.28 6.12
C ASP A 19 9.29 3.47 4.65
N VAL A 20 8.59 4.56 4.35
CA VAL A 20 8.25 4.93 2.96
C VAL A 20 9.55 5.12 2.16
N GLY A 21 9.63 4.47 1.00
CA GLY A 21 10.82 4.52 0.15
C GLY A 21 11.97 3.58 0.58
N SER A 22 11.81 2.73 1.61
CA SER A 22 12.82 1.77 2.04
C SER A 22 13.05 0.59 1.08
N GLY A 23 12.28 0.50 -0.01
CA GLY A 23 12.43 -0.57 -1.00
C GLY A 23 11.50 -1.77 -0.83
N LYS A 24 10.49 -1.73 0.06
CA LYS A 24 9.53 -2.83 0.25
C LYS A 24 8.89 -3.31 -1.05
N THR A 25 8.53 -2.36 -1.93
CA THR A 25 7.95 -2.69 -3.24
C THR A 25 8.92 -3.49 -4.12
N ALA A 26 10.22 -3.21 -4.08
CA ALA A 26 11.22 -3.98 -4.80
C ALA A 26 11.31 -5.42 -4.29
N VAL A 27 11.23 -5.61 -2.98
CA VAL A 27 11.17 -6.93 -2.34
C VAL A 27 9.93 -7.70 -2.78
N ALA A 28 8.77 -7.02 -2.81
CA ALA A 28 7.52 -7.62 -3.28
C ALA A 28 7.59 -8.04 -4.76
N ILE A 29 8.13 -7.17 -5.62
CA ILE A 29 8.31 -7.47 -7.06
C ILE A 29 9.25 -8.66 -7.24
N TRP A 30 10.34 -8.72 -6.47
CA TRP A 30 11.24 -9.86 -6.51
C TRP A 30 10.51 -11.18 -6.14
N ALA A 31 9.70 -11.17 -5.08
CA ALA A 31 8.94 -12.36 -4.67
C ALA A 31 7.90 -12.77 -5.73
N ILE A 32 7.20 -11.79 -6.34
CA ILE A 32 6.27 -12.02 -7.45
C ILE A 32 7.01 -12.70 -8.62
N LEU A 33 8.16 -12.16 -9.02
CA LEU A 33 8.92 -12.70 -10.14
C LEU A 33 9.47 -14.10 -9.87
N ALA A 34 9.87 -14.38 -8.62
CA ALA A 34 10.33 -15.71 -8.23
C ALA A 34 9.23 -16.76 -8.44
N VAL A 35 8.00 -16.46 -8.01
CA VAL A 35 6.85 -17.36 -8.14
C VAL A 35 6.40 -17.50 -9.58
N VAL A 36 6.40 -16.41 -10.35
CA VAL A 36 5.99 -16.42 -11.77
C VAL A 36 7.02 -17.17 -12.64
N ALA A 37 8.32 -17.04 -12.32
CA ALA A 37 9.35 -17.80 -13.01
C ALA A 37 9.21 -19.33 -12.83
N ASP A 38 8.57 -19.75 -11.73
CA ASP A 38 8.25 -21.15 -11.45
C ASP A 38 6.89 -21.59 -12.05
N GLY A 39 6.30 -20.74 -12.89
CA GLY A 39 5.08 -21.04 -13.65
C GLY A 39 3.79 -20.85 -12.89
N HIS A 40 3.80 -20.13 -11.77
CA HIS A 40 2.64 -19.84 -10.95
C HIS A 40 2.12 -18.42 -11.17
N GLN A 41 0.92 -18.12 -10.64
CA GLN A 41 0.34 -16.78 -10.66
C GLN A 41 0.61 -16.06 -9.34
N ALA A 42 0.78 -14.74 -9.42
CA ALA A 42 0.92 -13.88 -8.25
C ALA A 42 -0.09 -12.73 -8.28
N VAL A 43 -0.50 -12.28 -7.09
CA VAL A 43 -1.42 -11.16 -6.91
C VAL A 43 -0.77 -10.08 -6.05
N LEU A 44 -0.90 -8.81 -6.47
CA LEU A 44 -0.57 -7.64 -5.66
C LEU A 44 -1.85 -6.86 -5.36
N VAL A 45 -2.23 -6.83 -4.09
CA VAL A 45 -3.44 -6.16 -3.61
C VAL A 45 -3.08 -4.82 -3.00
N ALA A 46 -3.71 -3.75 -3.48
CA ALA A 46 -3.56 -2.39 -2.98
C ALA A 46 -4.88 -1.89 -2.36
N PRO A 47 -4.84 -1.00 -1.36
CA PRO A 47 -6.04 -0.54 -0.67
C PRO A 47 -6.92 0.38 -1.51
N THR A 48 -6.36 1.05 -2.50
CA THR A 48 -7.09 1.99 -3.38
C THR A 48 -6.78 1.73 -4.85
N MET A 49 -7.70 2.15 -5.73
CA MET A 49 -7.51 2.07 -7.19
C MET A 49 -6.27 2.83 -7.65
N THR A 50 -6.06 4.04 -7.14
CA THR A 50 -4.87 4.86 -7.48
C THR A 50 -3.56 4.15 -7.17
N LEU A 51 -3.47 3.48 -6.02
CA LEU A 51 -2.28 2.71 -5.65
C LEU A 51 -2.12 1.45 -6.50
N ALA A 52 -3.23 0.77 -6.84
CA ALA A 52 -3.21 -0.36 -7.75
C ALA A 52 -2.68 0.04 -9.13
N GLU A 53 -3.17 1.16 -9.69
CA GLU A 53 -2.67 1.71 -10.96
C GLU A 53 -1.19 2.13 -10.90
N GLN A 54 -0.75 2.68 -9.76
CA GLN A 54 0.66 3.01 -9.55
C GLN A 54 1.54 1.76 -9.54
N HIS A 55 1.11 0.70 -8.86
CA HIS A 55 1.81 -0.58 -8.88
C HIS A 55 1.83 -1.21 -10.27
N LEU A 56 0.71 -1.17 -10.99
CA LEU A 56 0.63 -1.64 -12.38
C LEU A 56 1.67 -0.94 -13.26
N LYS A 57 1.67 0.40 -13.28
CA LYS A 57 2.64 1.20 -14.06
C LYS A 57 4.10 0.89 -13.68
N THR A 58 4.36 0.64 -12.40
CA THR A 58 5.69 0.27 -11.92
C THR A 58 6.11 -1.09 -12.45
N LEU A 59 5.23 -2.09 -12.38
CA LEU A 59 5.48 -3.42 -12.93
C LEU A 59 5.64 -3.39 -14.44
N GLU A 60 4.76 -2.71 -15.19
CA GLU A 60 4.87 -2.55 -16.64
C GLU A 60 6.20 -1.93 -17.07
N ARG A 61 6.67 -0.92 -16.31
CA ARG A 61 7.97 -0.29 -16.57
C ARG A 61 9.14 -1.25 -16.32
N ILE A 62 9.11 -1.98 -15.21
CA ILE A 62 10.21 -2.90 -14.85
C ILE A 62 10.23 -4.11 -15.78
N LEU A 63 9.06 -4.59 -16.18
CA LEU A 63 8.88 -5.77 -16.99
C LEU A 63 8.73 -5.46 -18.49
N SER A 64 9.04 -4.22 -18.89
CA SER A 64 9.01 -3.80 -20.28
C SER A 64 9.94 -4.72 -21.10
N GLY A 65 9.41 -5.34 -22.15
CA GLY A 65 10.14 -6.32 -22.98
C GLY A 65 10.08 -7.77 -22.45
N SER A 66 9.49 -8.04 -21.31
CA SER A 66 9.18 -9.41 -20.87
C SER A 66 7.95 -9.96 -21.58
N ARG A 67 7.76 -11.29 -21.51
CA ARG A 67 6.56 -11.97 -22.05
C ARG A 67 5.45 -12.09 -21.01
N LEU A 68 5.67 -11.57 -19.79
CA LEU A 68 4.73 -11.69 -18.70
C LEU A 68 3.49 -10.83 -18.93
N LYS A 69 2.33 -11.40 -18.70
CA LYS A 69 1.04 -10.72 -18.82
C LYS A 69 0.58 -10.22 -17.46
N ILE A 70 0.29 -8.94 -17.38
CA ILE A 70 -0.19 -8.27 -16.17
C ILE A 70 -1.63 -7.81 -16.42
N ALA A 71 -2.52 -8.00 -15.43
CA ALA A 71 -3.88 -7.51 -15.48
C ALA A 71 -4.22 -6.67 -14.26
N LEU A 72 -5.04 -5.62 -14.45
CA LEU A 72 -5.64 -4.84 -13.37
C LEU A 72 -7.05 -5.36 -13.07
N VAL A 73 -7.31 -5.63 -11.80
CA VAL A 73 -8.63 -6.07 -11.32
C VAL A 73 -9.15 -5.11 -10.25
N VAL A 74 -10.19 -4.38 -10.63
CA VAL A 74 -10.90 -3.41 -9.78
C VAL A 74 -12.40 -3.68 -9.84
N SER A 75 -13.20 -2.90 -9.09
CA SER A 75 -14.66 -2.98 -9.23
C SER A 75 -15.09 -2.71 -10.66
N GLY A 76 -15.93 -3.59 -11.22
CA GLY A 76 -16.39 -3.47 -12.61
C GLY A 76 -15.47 -4.08 -13.68
N THR A 77 -14.36 -4.75 -13.30
CA THR A 77 -13.50 -5.46 -14.27
C THR A 77 -14.29 -6.46 -15.11
N ALA A 78 -14.09 -6.40 -16.41
CA ALA A 78 -14.80 -7.22 -17.40
C ALA A 78 -14.64 -8.72 -17.15
N ALA A 79 -15.69 -9.49 -17.42
CA ALA A 79 -15.69 -10.95 -17.26
C ALA A 79 -14.62 -11.65 -18.12
N ALA A 80 -14.30 -11.08 -19.29
CA ALA A 80 -13.25 -11.61 -20.15
C ALA A 80 -11.87 -11.63 -19.45
N VAL A 81 -11.50 -10.56 -18.73
CA VAL A 81 -10.23 -10.50 -17.98
C VAL A 81 -10.22 -11.55 -16.87
N LYS A 82 -11.33 -11.68 -16.12
CA LYS A 82 -11.46 -12.69 -15.07
C LYS A 82 -11.32 -14.11 -15.63
N LYS A 83 -11.87 -14.36 -16.81
CA LYS A 83 -11.73 -15.64 -17.50
C LYS A 83 -10.28 -15.92 -17.90
N GLN A 84 -9.55 -14.94 -18.40
CA GLN A 84 -8.12 -15.08 -18.73
C GLN A 84 -7.29 -15.43 -17.49
N ILE A 85 -7.59 -14.79 -16.34
CA ILE A 85 -6.93 -15.11 -15.06
C ILE A 85 -7.22 -16.57 -14.67
N ALA A 86 -8.47 -16.99 -14.76
CA ALA A 86 -8.89 -18.35 -14.41
C ALA A 86 -8.30 -19.42 -15.34
N LEU A 87 -7.92 -19.06 -16.57
CA LEU A 87 -7.26 -19.95 -17.53
C LEU A 87 -5.73 -19.95 -17.40
N GLY A 88 -5.15 -19.19 -16.45
CA GLY A 88 -3.71 -19.06 -16.30
C GLY A 88 -3.02 -18.26 -17.41
N GLU A 89 -3.79 -17.49 -18.20
CA GLU A 89 -3.24 -16.64 -19.28
C GLU A 89 -2.65 -15.33 -18.80
N VAL A 90 -2.86 -14.99 -17.52
CA VAL A 90 -2.31 -13.81 -16.82
C VAL A 90 -1.39 -14.29 -15.72
N ASP A 91 -0.17 -13.78 -15.71
CA ASP A 91 0.87 -14.19 -14.75
C ASP A 91 0.80 -13.39 -13.46
N ILE A 92 0.56 -12.08 -13.58
CA ILE A 92 0.53 -11.13 -12.45
C ILE A 92 -0.79 -10.37 -12.46
N VAL A 93 -1.50 -10.41 -11.35
CA VAL A 93 -2.71 -9.62 -11.15
C VAL A 93 -2.43 -8.51 -10.14
N VAL A 94 -2.72 -7.27 -10.52
CA VAL A 94 -2.72 -6.12 -9.62
C VAL A 94 -4.15 -5.67 -9.40
N GLY A 95 -4.54 -5.33 -8.18
CA GLY A 95 -5.89 -4.83 -8.00
C GLY A 95 -6.19 -4.39 -6.57
N THR A 96 -7.47 -4.08 -6.37
CA THR A 96 -7.99 -3.73 -5.05
C THR A 96 -8.64 -4.97 -4.40
N HIS A 97 -9.42 -4.77 -3.34
CA HIS A 97 -10.22 -5.84 -2.72
C HIS A 97 -11.10 -6.62 -3.72
N ALA A 98 -11.36 -6.08 -4.91
CA ALA A 98 -12.11 -6.78 -5.95
C ALA A 98 -11.45 -8.10 -6.39
N VAL A 99 -10.12 -8.20 -6.29
CA VAL A 99 -9.36 -9.44 -6.59
C VAL A 99 -9.71 -10.57 -5.63
N ILE A 100 -10.12 -10.22 -4.40
CA ILE A 100 -10.42 -11.18 -3.33
C ILE A 100 -11.85 -11.76 -3.48
N SER A 101 -12.68 -11.17 -4.33
CA SER A 101 -14.06 -11.62 -4.54
C SER A 101 -14.11 -13.03 -5.14
N ASP A 102 -15.19 -13.77 -4.85
CA ASP A 102 -15.39 -15.13 -5.35
C ASP A 102 -15.52 -15.20 -6.88
N SER A 103 -15.82 -14.05 -7.51
CA SER A 103 -15.91 -13.93 -8.96
C SER A 103 -14.56 -13.96 -9.69
N VAL A 104 -13.44 -13.86 -8.97
CA VAL A 104 -12.09 -13.93 -9.52
C VAL A 104 -11.48 -15.27 -9.11
N GLN A 105 -11.28 -16.16 -10.06
CA GLN A 105 -10.66 -17.46 -9.86
C GLN A 105 -9.26 -17.44 -10.47
N PHE A 106 -8.36 -18.22 -9.92
CA PHE A 106 -6.98 -18.40 -10.39
C PHE A 106 -6.73 -19.86 -10.73
N ASP A 107 -5.89 -20.11 -11.72
CA ASP A 107 -5.47 -21.46 -12.09
C ASP A 107 -4.39 -21.98 -11.12
N ARG A 108 -3.33 -21.20 -10.92
CA ARG A 108 -2.15 -21.59 -10.15
C ARG A 108 -1.64 -20.46 -9.25
N LEU A 109 -2.54 -19.88 -8.45
CA LEU A 109 -2.14 -18.84 -7.50
C LEU A 109 -1.20 -19.40 -6.43
N SER A 110 -0.02 -18.84 -6.30
CA SER A 110 0.98 -19.26 -5.31
C SER A 110 1.42 -18.14 -4.37
N LEU A 111 1.26 -16.87 -4.76
CA LEU A 111 1.64 -15.73 -3.91
C LEU A 111 0.58 -14.64 -3.92
N VAL A 112 0.22 -14.17 -2.72
CA VAL A 112 -0.55 -12.94 -2.51
C VAL A 112 0.31 -11.93 -1.77
N VAL A 113 0.55 -10.78 -2.39
CA VAL A 113 1.19 -9.62 -1.78
C VAL A 113 0.11 -8.61 -1.39
N VAL A 114 0.12 -8.13 -0.17
CA VAL A 114 -0.83 -7.13 0.34
C VAL A 114 -0.06 -5.88 0.74
N ASP A 115 -0.32 -4.78 0.06
CA ASP A 115 0.28 -3.49 0.40
C ASP A 115 -0.63 -2.72 1.37
N GLU A 116 -0.03 -2.14 2.43
CA GLU A 116 -0.71 -1.34 3.45
C GLU A 116 -1.92 -2.07 4.10
N GLU A 117 -1.71 -3.29 4.57
CA GLU A 117 -2.74 -4.18 5.14
C GLU A 117 -3.64 -3.51 6.18
N GLN A 118 -3.11 -2.57 6.98
CA GLN A 118 -3.88 -1.87 8.01
C GLN A 118 -5.08 -1.09 7.47
N LYS A 119 -5.14 -0.86 6.16
CA LYS A 119 -6.27 -0.20 5.48
C LYS A 119 -7.38 -1.16 5.07
N PHE A 120 -7.18 -2.47 5.25
CA PHE A 120 -8.19 -3.48 4.96
C PHE A 120 -9.06 -3.78 6.17
N GLY A 121 -10.37 -3.91 5.96
CA GLY A 121 -11.32 -4.33 6.98
C GLY A 121 -11.14 -5.79 7.41
N VAL A 122 -11.71 -6.16 8.56
CA VAL A 122 -11.61 -7.52 9.13
C VAL A 122 -12.13 -8.58 8.16
N GLU A 123 -13.29 -8.33 7.52
CA GLU A 123 -13.90 -9.27 6.57
C GLU A 123 -13.02 -9.49 5.32
N GLN A 124 -12.38 -8.42 4.83
CA GLN A 124 -11.48 -8.49 3.68
C GLN A 124 -10.23 -9.32 4.00
N ARG A 125 -9.69 -9.17 5.22
CA ARG A 125 -8.56 -9.98 5.71
C ARG A 125 -8.93 -11.46 5.83
N GLN A 126 -10.14 -11.78 6.32
CA GLN A 126 -10.62 -13.16 6.41
C GLN A 126 -10.79 -13.79 5.03
N LYS A 127 -11.36 -13.08 4.06
CA LYS A 127 -11.49 -13.55 2.66
C LYS A 127 -10.13 -13.77 2.00
N LEU A 128 -9.16 -12.88 2.26
CA LEU A 128 -7.76 -13.04 1.82
C LEU A 128 -7.14 -14.31 2.40
N ALA A 129 -7.33 -14.54 3.70
CA ALA A 129 -6.83 -15.73 4.37
C ALA A 129 -7.47 -17.02 3.80
N ALA A 130 -8.76 -16.98 3.48
CA ALA A 130 -9.48 -18.13 2.89
C ALA A 130 -8.99 -18.46 1.47
N LYS A 131 -8.75 -17.45 0.61
CA LYS A 131 -8.12 -17.66 -0.72
C LYS A 131 -6.67 -18.09 -0.62
N GLY A 132 -6.01 -17.73 0.48
CA GLY A 132 -4.61 -18.04 0.74
C GLY A 132 -4.36 -19.38 1.41
N SER A 133 -5.35 -20.27 1.57
CA SER A 133 -5.11 -21.61 2.06
C SER A 133 -4.19 -22.37 1.09
N GLY A 134 -2.96 -22.65 1.52
CA GLY A 134 -1.91 -23.22 0.66
C GLY A 134 -1.13 -22.22 -0.19
N VAL A 135 -1.40 -20.90 -0.10
CA VAL A 135 -0.75 -19.82 -0.87
C VAL A 135 0.17 -19.01 0.04
N HIS A 136 1.34 -18.64 -0.46
CA HIS A 136 2.26 -17.74 0.23
C HIS A 136 1.63 -16.34 0.39
N ARG A 137 1.79 -15.75 1.57
CA ARG A 137 1.29 -14.41 1.90
C ARG A 137 2.45 -13.50 2.28
N LEU A 138 2.59 -12.38 1.59
CA LEU A 138 3.58 -11.35 1.85
C LEU A 138 2.86 -10.02 2.13
N HIS A 139 2.96 -9.51 3.32
CA HIS A 139 2.35 -8.27 3.75
C HIS A 139 3.40 -7.16 3.80
N LEU A 140 3.06 -5.98 3.28
CA LEU A 140 3.93 -4.80 3.33
C LEU A 140 3.29 -3.75 4.22
N SER A 141 4.08 -3.14 5.10
CA SER A 141 3.62 -2.02 5.94
C SER A 141 4.68 -0.94 6.08
N ALA A 142 4.27 0.32 5.89
CA ALA A 142 5.10 1.49 6.17
C ALA A 142 4.96 1.97 7.62
N THR A 143 3.90 1.56 8.32
CA THR A 143 3.68 1.99 9.70
C THR A 143 4.36 1.04 10.69
N PRO A 144 5.02 1.57 11.73
CA PRO A 144 5.49 0.74 12.84
C PRO A 144 4.29 0.05 13.49
N ILE A 145 4.29 -1.27 13.52
CA ILE A 145 3.26 -2.00 14.24
C ILE A 145 3.49 -1.75 15.74
N PRO A 146 2.49 -1.25 16.47
CA PRO A 146 2.59 -1.11 17.93
C PRO A 146 3.02 -2.44 18.56
N ARG A 147 3.87 -2.38 19.58
CA ARG A 147 4.44 -3.58 20.23
C ARG A 147 3.35 -4.57 20.70
N SER A 148 2.19 -4.06 21.13
CA SER A 148 1.03 -4.85 21.50
C SER A 148 0.40 -5.61 20.33
N LEU A 149 0.31 -4.98 19.15
CA LEU A 149 -0.21 -5.62 17.95
C LEU A 149 0.80 -6.62 17.38
N ALA A 150 2.09 -6.30 17.41
CA ALA A 150 3.16 -7.24 17.03
C ALA A 150 3.18 -8.49 17.92
N LEU A 151 2.81 -8.37 19.19
CA LEU A 151 2.66 -9.50 20.09
C LEU A 151 1.41 -10.34 19.78
N ALA A 152 0.29 -9.69 19.43
CA ALA A 152 -0.95 -10.36 19.02
C ALA A 152 -0.80 -11.11 17.67
N MET A 153 0.05 -10.60 16.78
CA MET A 153 0.36 -11.21 15.48
C MET A 153 1.48 -12.28 15.57
N ARG A 154 2.09 -12.48 16.74
CA ARG A 154 3.08 -13.56 16.95
C ARG A 154 2.42 -14.92 16.77
N GLY A 155 2.82 -15.60 15.71
CA GLY A 155 2.24 -16.88 15.29
C GLY A 155 1.41 -16.82 14.01
N GLU A 156 1.03 -15.61 13.55
CA GLU A 156 0.37 -15.45 12.25
C GLU A 156 1.34 -15.04 11.13
N PHE A 157 2.39 -14.29 11.49
CA PHE A 157 3.38 -13.78 10.53
C PHE A 157 4.80 -13.80 11.08
N ASP A 158 5.74 -14.17 10.21
CA ASP A 158 7.16 -13.89 10.38
C ASP A 158 7.43 -12.42 10.04
N LEU A 159 8.30 -11.75 10.81
CA LEU A 159 8.58 -10.33 10.66
C LEU A 159 9.96 -10.11 10.05
N SER A 160 10.01 -9.42 8.91
CA SER A 160 11.22 -8.86 8.32
C SER A 160 11.20 -7.34 8.40
N ARG A 161 12.31 -6.72 8.81
CA ARG A 161 12.44 -5.27 8.89
C ARG A 161 13.43 -4.76 7.86
N VAL A 162 13.04 -3.69 7.18
CA VAL A 162 13.93 -2.90 6.31
C VAL A 162 14.23 -1.61 7.04
N ASP A 163 15.33 -1.60 7.79
CA ASP A 163 15.72 -0.49 8.69
C ASP A 163 16.47 0.64 7.94
N GLU A 164 16.93 0.38 6.73
CA GLU A 164 17.62 1.37 5.91
C GLU A 164 16.68 2.46 5.44
N LYS A 165 17.06 3.70 5.69
CA LYS A 165 16.35 4.86 5.17
C LYS A 165 16.81 5.16 3.74
N PRO A 166 15.92 5.70 2.87
CA PRO A 166 16.34 6.14 1.55
C PRO A 166 17.50 7.13 1.63
N PRO A 167 18.52 7.02 0.76
CA PRO A 167 19.63 7.95 0.73
C PRO A 167 19.12 9.38 0.45
N GLY A 168 19.66 10.36 1.17
CA GLY A 168 19.29 11.77 1.02
C GLY A 168 18.04 12.22 1.79
N ARG A 169 17.38 11.34 2.52
CA ARG A 169 16.22 11.73 3.36
C ARG A 169 16.68 12.59 4.53
N GLN A 170 16.25 13.86 4.52
CA GLN A 170 16.50 14.79 5.62
C GLN A 170 15.65 14.45 6.85
N PRO A 171 16.16 14.69 8.07
CA PRO A 171 15.38 14.53 9.29
C PRO A 171 14.15 15.46 9.28
N VAL A 172 12.98 14.90 9.59
CA VAL A 172 11.75 15.70 9.72
C VAL A 172 11.81 16.51 11.01
N LYS A 173 11.61 17.82 10.91
CA LYS A 173 11.49 18.72 12.08
C LYS A 173 10.01 18.92 12.38
N THR A 174 9.55 18.39 13.49
CA THR A 174 8.16 18.55 13.94
C THR A 174 8.09 19.65 15.01
N ARG A 175 7.13 20.55 14.87
CA ARG A 175 6.85 21.61 15.86
C ARG A 175 5.36 21.66 16.15
N MET A 176 5.00 21.75 17.40
CA MET A 176 3.63 22.04 17.83
C MET A 176 3.47 23.55 17.96
N VAL A 177 2.50 24.12 17.24
CA VAL A 177 2.19 25.54 17.27
C VAL A 177 0.87 25.75 18.00
N PRO A 178 0.85 26.48 19.13
CA PRO A 178 -0.38 26.84 19.82
C PRO A 178 -1.29 27.70 18.94
N ALA A 179 -2.60 27.66 19.21
CA ALA A 179 -3.61 28.35 18.39
C ALA A 179 -3.42 29.87 18.36
N ASP A 180 -2.92 30.47 19.42
CA ASP A 180 -2.60 31.90 19.53
C ASP A 180 -1.42 32.34 18.62
N ARG A 181 -0.59 31.41 18.18
CA ARG A 181 0.54 31.64 17.25
C ARG A 181 0.27 31.18 15.82
N PHE A 182 -0.98 30.93 15.47
CA PHE A 182 -1.35 30.45 14.15
C PHE A 182 -0.91 31.42 13.02
N SER A 183 -1.06 32.75 13.23
CA SER A 183 -0.60 33.77 12.26
C SER A 183 0.90 33.65 11.99
N ALA A 184 1.71 33.56 13.04
CA ALA A 184 3.17 33.39 12.87
C ALA A 184 3.56 32.09 12.16
N ALA A 185 2.75 31.04 12.30
CA ALA A 185 2.94 29.80 11.53
C ALA A 185 2.63 30.03 10.05
N ILE A 186 1.57 30.75 9.72
CA ILE A 186 1.25 31.09 8.32
C ILE A 186 2.38 31.93 7.70
N ASP A 187 2.88 32.97 8.40
CA ASP A 187 4.00 33.78 7.92
C ASP A 187 5.27 32.94 7.66
N PHE A 188 5.50 31.93 8.48
CA PHE A 188 6.60 30.99 8.26
C PHE A 188 6.36 30.17 7.00
N LEU A 189 5.14 29.62 6.81
CA LEU A 189 4.79 28.80 5.65
C LEU A 189 4.83 29.62 4.34
N CYS A 190 4.43 30.89 4.36
CA CYS A 190 4.57 31.78 3.20
C CYS A 190 6.04 31.93 2.77
N ARG A 191 6.94 32.13 3.73
CA ARG A 191 8.39 32.20 3.43
C ARG A 191 8.92 30.89 2.84
N GLU A 192 8.50 29.75 3.36
CA GLU A 192 8.90 28.46 2.80
C GLU A 192 8.38 28.28 1.35
N ILE A 193 7.19 28.81 1.04
CA ILE A 193 6.65 28.83 -0.33
C ILE A 193 7.47 29.74 -1.24
N ASP A 194 7.84 30.92 -0.77
CA ASP A 194 8.69 31.87 -1.50
C ASP A 194 10.06 31.27 -1.80
N ASP A 195 10.57 30.43 -0.89
CA ASP A 195 11.80 29.64 -1.05
C ASP A 195 11.62 28.40 -1.94
N GLY A 196 10.45 28.25 -2.58
CA GLY A 196 10.15 27.17 -3.53
C GLY A 196 9.70 25.85 -2.88
N GLN A 197 9.42 25.84 -1.59
CA GLN A 197 8.91 24.67 -0.89
C GLN A 197 7.42 24.48 -1.16
N ARG A 198 6.94 23.23 -1.02
CA ARG A 198 5.52 22.90 -1.13
C ARG A 198 4.91 22.71 0.25
N VAL A 199 3.77 23.33 0.48
CA VAL A 199 3.03 23.23 1.74
C VAL A 199 1.75 22.45 1.54
N LEU A 200 1.47 21.50 2.44
CA LEU A 200 0.23 20.74 2.47
C LEU A 200 -0.48 20.96 3.80
N PHE A 201 -1.70 21.50 3.74
CA PHE A 201 -2.59 21.60 4.89
C PHE A 201 -3.47 20.37 4.97
N VAL A 202 -3.38 19.63 6.08
CA VAL A 202 -4.25 18.47 6.35
C VAL A 202 -5.23 18.85 7.44
N VAL A 203 -6.51 18.74 7.13
CA VAL A 203 -7.62 19.01 8.06
C VAL A 203 -8.53 17.78 8.17
N PRO A 204 -9.18 17.55 9.31
CA PRO A 204 -9.91 16.30 9.56
C PRO A 204 -11.20 16.14 8.76
N ARG A 205 -11.79 17.25 8.25
CA ARG A 205 -13.10 17.22 7.55
C ARG A 205 -13.10 18.11 6.31
N ILE A 206 -14.03 17.81 5.38
CA ILE A 206 -14.26 18.63 4.18
C ILE A 206 -15.22 19.78 4.52
N GLU A 207 -16.32 19.53 5.25
CA GLU A 207 -17.36 20.48 5.63
C GLU A 207 -17.22 20.91 7.09
N GLU A 208 -17.90 22.02 7.44
CA GLU A 208 -17.96 22.54 8.79
C GLU A 208 -18.68 21.56 9.74
N GLY A 209 -18.14 21.42 10.96
CA GLY A 209 -18.83 20.72 12.07
C GLY A 209 -19.55 21.71 12.99
N ASP A 210 -20.62 21.27 13.66
CA ASP A 210 -21.32 22.06 14.67
C ASP A 210 -20.47 22.19 15.95
N GLY A 211 -20.24 23.42 16.43
CA GLY A 211 -19.62 23.72 17.71
C GLY A 211 -18.09 23.92 17.69
N ASP A 212 -17.41 23.62 18.80
CA ASP A 212 -15.95 23.73 19.01
C ASP A 212 -15.11 22.76 18.15
N ASP A 213 -15.64 22.25 17.09
CA ASP A 213 -15.10 21.21 16.22
C ASP A 213 -14.04 21.76 15.24
N PRO A 214 -13.02 20.95 14.86
CA PRO A 214 -11.94 21.39 14.00
C PRO A 214 -12.44 21.90 12.64
N GLN A 215 -11.87 23.02 12.21
CA GLN A 215 -12.19 23.73 10.97
C GLN A 215 -12.10 22.81 9.75
N GLY A 216 -13.11 22.87 8.87
CA GLY A 216 -13.10 22.16 7.60
C GLY A 216 -12.16 22.79 6.55
N VAL A 217 -11.95 22.06 5.44
CA VAL A 217 -11.09 22.51 4.31
C VAL A 217 -11.47 23.89 3.80
N GLU A 218 -12.76 24.18 3.67
CA GLU A 218 -13.26 25.46 3.11
C GLU A 218 -12.95 26.64 4.01
N GLN A 219 -13.07 26.49 5.33
CA GLN A 219 -12.72 27.53 6.29
C GLN A 219 -11.23 27.82 6.28
N VAL A 220 -10.38 26.79 6.30
CA VAL A 220 -8.93 26.97 6.23
C VAL A 220 -8.52 27.61 4.93
N ALA A 221 -9.05 27.16 3.79
CA ALA A 221 -8.78 27.75 2.48
C ALA A 221 -9.21 29.23 2.41
N SER A 222 -10.38 29.58 2.98
CA SER A 222 -10.86 30.96 3.03
C SER A 222 -9.98 31.85 3.90
N ARG A 223 -9.47 31.35 5.03
CA ARG A 223 -8.51 32.07 5.89
C ARG A 223 -7.19 32.29 5.18
N LEU A 224 -6.63 31.28 4.52
CA LEU A 224 -5.39 31.38 3.78
C LEU A 224 -5.47 32.39 2.64
N ARG A 225 -6.57 32.42 1.88
CA ARG A 225 -6.79 33.42 0.81
C ARG A 225 -6.87 34.87 1.29
N LYS A 226 -7.24 35.09 2.56
CA LYS A 226 -7.31 36.44 3.14
C LYS A 226 -5.95 36.93 3.69
N THR A 227 -5.02 36.02 3.84
CA THR A 227 -3.68 36.30 4.42
C THR A 227 -2.60 36.42 3.32
N SER A 228 -2.91 36.00 2.07
CA SER A 228 -2.10 36.23 0.86
C SER A 228 -2.40 37.58 0.29
#